data_93fa211ea18d08cd8a5faf86b281c0c8
#
_entry.id   93fa211ea18d08cd8a5faf86b281c0c8
#
_cell.length_a   1.000
_cell.length_b   1.000
_cell.length_c   1.000
_cell.angle_alpha   90.00
_cell.angle_beta   90.00
_cell.angle_gamma   90.00
#
_symmetry.space_group_name_H-M   'P 1'
#
loop_
_entity.id
_entity.type
_entity.pdbx_description
1 polymer ?
#
loop_
_entity_poly.entity_id
_entity_poly.type
_entity_poly.pdbx_seq_one_letter_code
_entity_poly.pdbx_strand_id
1 'polypeptide(L)'
;MNRVQNEAYFRFCSVHDSLPNCTTALKHSERHGWVEQFEPPMFTDDGDSFLTILPQKQHDASYWRHAVAITNVSSGKTRSFAVTSGRFVVTEIVSWDQKNSYLYYLATTEEESAVQHLYRISTKTGGGRKPKCLSCGIVRETDRNRCLYNTAKFSTDHSHYVLTCAGPGVPDIAIYNKDSSKLLAWEENEAVSEIIAEKSQPVVRRYKVPVPGGFEARVRLLIPPNADLSGATKYPMLIFVYGGPDSYQVTEKFNVDWGTYLVTNKSIIYATIDGRGSGLMDNDMLFAGYRNLGTVEIADQINVTREYWRCQ
;
A
#
# COMPACT_ATOMS: atom_id res chain seq x y z
N MET A 1 4.05 -17.49 15.89
CA MET A 1 4.21 -17.98 14.49
C MET A 1 5.01 -19.27 14.53
N ASN A 2 4.71 -20.22 13.65
CA ASN A 2 5.50 -21.45 13.52
C ASN A 2 6.82 -21.18 12.74
N ARG A 3 7.75 -22.16 12.71
CA ARG A 3 9.04 -22.00 12.02
C ARG A 3 8.91 -21.84 10.50
N VAL A 4 7.88 -22.45 9.90
CA VAL A 4 7.61 -22.35 8.45
C VAL A 4 7.00 -21.00 8.08
N GLN A 5 6.56 -20.22 9.07
CA GLN A 5 5.91 -18.93 8.94
C GLN A 5 4.57 -18.97 8.18
N ASN A 6 3.95 -20.13 8.08
CA ASN A 6 2.64 -20.29 7.46
C ASN A 6 1.48 -20.46 8.45
N GLU A 7 1.76 -20.37 9.76
CA GLU A 7 0.74 -20.34 10.82
C GLU A 7 1.12 -19.31 11.88
N ALA A 8 0.17 -18.45 12.23
CA ALA A 8 0.26 -17.51 13.35
C ALA A 8 -0.84 -17.76 14.38
N TYR A 9 -0.49 -17.59 15.64
CA TYR A 9 -1.40 -17.70 16.78
C TYR A 9 -1.39 -16.39 17.54
N PHE A 10 -2.52 -15.70 17.56
CA PHE A 10 -2.74 -14.54 18.42
C PHE A 10 -3.23 -15.06 19.76
N ARG A 11 -2.45 -14.83 20.80
CA ARG A 11 -2.76 -15.29 22.15
C ARG A 11 -3.13 -14.12 23.04
N PHE A 12 -4.26 -14.25 23.72
CA PHE A 12 -4.66 -13.35 24.78
C PHE A 12 -4.19 -13.95 26.11
N CYS A 13 -3.44 -13.16 26.88
CA CYS A 13 -2.88 -13.59 28.17
C CYS A 13 -3.37 -12.69 29.29
N SER A 14 -3.97 -13.26 30.33
CA SER A 14 -4.19 -12.55 31.60
C SER A 14 -2.91 -12.50 32.40
N VAL A 15 -2.56 -11.31 32.91
CA VAL A 15 -1.35 -11.10 33.72
C VAL A 15 -1.67 -10.88 35.21
N HIS A 16 -2.92 -11.13 35.63
CA HIS A 16 -3.34 -10.92 37.01
C HIS A 16 -2.92 -12.01 37.98
N ASP A 17 -2.52 -13.18 37.48
CA ASP A 17 -2.09 -14.33 38.28
C ASP A 17 -0.57 -14.48 38.22
N SER A 18 -0.02 -15.16 39.21
CA SER A 18 1.43 -15.46 39.32
C SER A 18 1.99 -16.25 38.11
N LEU A 19 1.10 -16.86 37.32
CA LEU A 19 1.41 -17.48 36.02
C LEU A 19 0.44 -16.96 34.96
N PRO A 20 0.93 -16.43 33.82
CA PRO A 20 0.06 -15.94 32.77
C PRO A 20 -0.79 -17.07 32.18
N ASN A 21 -2.10 -16.93 32.24
CA ASN A 21 -3.02 -17.82 31.56
C ASN A 21 -3.33 -17.29 30.16
N CYS A 22 -2.93 -18.04 29.13
CA CYS A 22 -3.05 -17.62 27.73
C CYS A 22 -4.04 -18.49 26.97
N THR A 23 -5.00 -17.87 26.30
CA THR A 23 -5.91 -18.51 25.35
C THR A 23 -5.60 -18.07 23.93
N THR A 24 -5.90 -18.92 22.93
CA THR A 24 -5.73 -18.55 21.53
C THR A 24 -6.97 -17.77 21.06
N ALA A 25 -6.80 -16.50 20.81
CA ALA A 25 -7.85 -15.62 20.31
C ALA A 25 -8.11 -15.82 18.81
N LEU A 26 -7.04 -16.05 18.03
CA LEU A 26 -7.13 -16.27 16.59
C LEU A 26 -5.99 -17.17 16.13
N LYS A 27 -6.30 -18.13 15.27
CA LYS A 27 -5.33 -18.86 14.45
C LYS A 27 -5.49 -18.42 13.00
N HIS A 28 -4.41 -17.97 12.36
CA HIS A 28 -4.34 -17.69 10.93
C HIS A 28 -3.35 -18.65 10.26
N SER A 29 -3.70 -19.17 9.09
CA SER A 29 -2.89 -20.16 8.36
C SER A 29 -2.96 -19.91 6.86
N GLU A 30 -1.79 -19.94 6.21
CA GLU A 30 -1.65 -19.88 4.76
C GLU A 30 -1.12 -21.19 4.21
N ARG A 31 -1.86 -21.81 3.28
CA ARG A 31 -1.43 -23.10 2.68
C ARG A 31 -0.42 -22.94 1.57
N HIS A 32 -0.56 -21.87 0.79
CA HIS A 32 0.20 -21.63 -0.46
C HIS A 32 1.03 -20.34 -0.38
N GLY A 33 1.36 -19.94 0.84
CA GLY A 33 2.10 -18.72 1.10
C GLY A 33 2.66 -18.68 2.51
N TRP A 34 2.82 -17.50 3.02
CA TRP A 34 3.26 -17.21 4.40
C TRP A 34 2.28 -16.26 5.10
N VAL A 35 2.35 -16.21 6.42
CA VAL A 35 1.56 -15.27 7.21
C VAL A 35 2.28 -13.94 7.25
N GLU A 36 1.60 -12.91 6.79
CA GLU A 36 2.05 -11.53 6.85
C GLU A 36 1.49 -10.87 8.12
N GLN A 37 2.35 -10.63 9.09
CA GLN A 37 2.00 -9.95 10.34
C GLN A 37 3.17 -9.04 10.71
N PHE A 38 3.16 -7.85 10.16
CA PHE A 38 4.24 -6.88 10.31
C PHE A 38 3.93 -5.83 11.38
N GLU A 39 2.64 -5.51 11.58
CA GLU A 39 2.20 -4.50 12.52
C GLU A 39 1.52 -5.13 13.74
N PRO A 40 1.74 -4.55 14.95
CA PRO A 40 1.04 -5.02 16.13
C PRO A 40 -0.47 -4.77 16.02
N PRO A 41 -1.31 -5.64 16.59
CA PRO A 41 -2.74 -5.41 16.66
C PRO A 41 -3.06 -4.13 17.43
N MET A 42 -4.09 -3.38 16.98
CA MET A 42 -4.61 -2.21 17.69
C MET A 42 -5.76 -2.63 18.59
N PHE A 43 -5.59 -2.52 19.90
CA PHE A 43 -6.57 -2.96 20.91
C PHE A 43 -7.59 -1.89 21.26
N THR A 44 -8.77 -2.33 21.71
CA THR A 44 -9.72 -1.50 22.46
C THR A 44 -9.16 -1.16 23.84
N ASP A 45 -9.66 -0.09 24.46
CA ASP A 45 -9.21 0.36 25.79
C ASP A 45 -9.43 -0.70 26.88
N ASP A 46 -10.48 -1.52 26.75
CA ASP A 46 -10.77 -2.66 27.63
C ASP A 46 -9.97 -3.93 27.31
N GLY A 47 -9.23 -3.93 26.20
CA GLY A 47 -8.43 -5.06 25.74
C GLY A 47 -9.24 -6.26 25.21
N ASP A 48 -10.58 -6.20 25.18
CA ASP A 48 -11.45 -7.33 24.78
C ASP A 48 -11.62 -7.48 23.27
N SER A 49 -11.14 -6.50 22.50
CA SER A 49 -11.19 -6.54 21.04
C SER A 49 -9.92 -5.94 20.44
N PHE A 50 -9.58 -6.34 19.22
CA PHE A 50 -8.49 -5.72 18.48
C PHE A 50 -8.76 -5.72 16.98
N LEU A 51 -8.08 -4.81 16.29
CA LEU A 51 -8.00 -4.73 14.83
C LEU A 51 -6.63 -5.23 14.37
N THR A 52 -6.63 -5.94 13.26
CA THR A 52 -5.40 -6.37 12.57
C THR A 52 -5.64 -6.45 11.08
N ILE A 53 -4.59 -6.54 10.27
CA ILE A 53 -4.69 -6.72 8.82
C ILE A 53 -4.52 -8.21 8.51
N LEU A 54 -5.50 -8.78 7.81
CA LEU A 54 -5.49 -10.19 7.41
C LEU A 54 -6.08 -10.35 6.00
N PRO A 55 -5.64 -11.36 5.24
CA PRO A 55 -6.27 -11.72 3.98
C PRO A 55 -7.74 -12.06 4.17
N GLN A 56 -8.60 -11.49 3.33
CA GLN A 56 -10.04 -11.70 3.34
C GLN A 56 -10.53 -12.07 1.95
N LYS A 57 -11.32 -13.15 1.88
CA LYS A 57 -11.90 -13.62 0.62
C LYS A 57 -12.92 -12.61 0.09
N GLN A 58 -12.82 -12.26 -1.19
CA GLN A 58 -13.74 -11.40 -1.90
C GLN A 58 -14.77 -12.22 -2.70
N HIS A 59 -15.72 -11.54 -3.33
CA HIS A 59 -16.80 -12.19 -4.12
C HIS A 59 -16.28 -13.00 -5.32
N ASP A 60 -15.16 -12.59 -5.91
CA ASP A 60 -14.50 -13.28 -7.01
C ASP A 60 -13.57 -14.41 -6.57
N ALA A 61 -13.63 -14.79 -5.31
CA ALA A 61 -12.80 -15.77 -4.64
C ALA A 61 -11.33 -15.37 -4.42
N SER A 62 -10.89 -14.19 -4.89
CA SER A 62 -9.56 -13.64 -4.57
C SER A 62 -9.43 -13.28 -3.10
N TYR A 63 -8.20 -13.24 -2.58
CA TYR A 63 -7.90 -12.83 -1.21
C TYR A 63 -7.11 -11.53 -1.20
N TRP A 64 -7.58 -10.56 -0.45
CA TRP A 64 -6.96 -9.24 -0.30
C TRP A 64 -6.76 -8.90 1.18
N ARG A 65 -5.70 -8.19 1.50
CA ARG A 65 -5.40 -7.75 2.88
C ARG A 65 -6.36 -6.65 3.32
N HIS A 66 -7.14 -6.93 4.35
CA HIS A 66 -8.16 -6.03 4.89
C HIS A 66 -8.06 -5.87 6.39
N ALA A 67 -8.60 -4.77 6.91
CA ALA A 67 -8.79 -4.59 8.34
C ALA A 67 -9.87 -5.56 8.86
N VAL A 68 -9.51 -6.35 9.85
CA VAL A 68 -10.35 -7.37 10.49
C VAL A 68 -10.47 -7.05 11.97
N ALA A 69 -11.69 -7.05 12.49
CA ALA A 69 -11.97 -6.94 13.90
C ALA A 69 -12.06 -8.33 14.54
N ILE A 70 -11.39 -8.50 15.66
CA ILE A 70 -11.43 -9.68 16.52
C ILE A 70 -12.04 -9.23 17.84
N THR A 71 -13.16 -9.83 18.26
CA THR A 71 -13.94 -9.40 19.43
C THR A 71 -14.17 -10.53 20.42
N ASN A 72 -14.54 -10.20 21.66
CA ASN A 72 -14.81 -11.13 22.76
C ASN A 72 -13.61 -12.04 23.07
N VAL A 73 -12.44 -11.47 23.12
CA VAL A 73 -11.17 -12.19 23.29
C VAL A 73 -11.06 -12.76 24.71
N SER A 74 -11.49 -11.98 25.72
CA SER A 74 -11.45 -12.38 27.13
C SER A 74 -12.38 -13.54 27.46
N SER A 75 -13.50 -13.66 26.74
CA SER A 75 -14.53 -14.69 26.98
C SER A 75 -14.17 -16.07 26.40
N GLY A 76 -13.09 -16.17 25.60
CA GLY A 76 -12.74 -17.37 24.83
C GLY A 76 -13.73 -17.73 23.72
N LYS A 77 -14.78 -16.90 23.49
CA LYS A 77 -15.76 -17.05 22.39
C LYS A 77 -15.52 -15.99 21.32
N THR A 78 -14.30 -15.94 20.85
CA THR A 78 -13.83 -14.96 19.89
C THR A 78 -14.65 -14.96 18.60
N ARG A 79 -14.95 -13.79 18.09
CA ARG A 79 -15.58 -13.59 16.78
C ARG A 79 -14.66 -12.72 15.91
N SER A 80 -14.66 -13.00 14.61
CA SER A 80 -13.92 -12.19 13.64
C SER A 80 -14.83 -11.75 12.51
N PHE A 81 -14.62 -10.52 12.01
CA PHE A 81 -15.30 -10.03 10.82
C PHE A 81 -14.45 -8.99 10.10
N ALA A 82 -14.51 -8.98 8.78
CA ALA A 82 -13.87 -7.97 7.96
C ALA A 82 -14.56 -6.60 8.15
N VAL A 83 -13.77 -5.57 8.47
CA VAL A 83 -14.25 -4.19 8.55
C VAL A 83 -14.24 -3.55 7.17
N THR A 84 -13.25 -3.87 6.35
CA THR A 84 -13.10 -3.43 4.96
C THR A 84 -13.24 -4.59 4.00
N SER A 85 -13.61 -4.33 2.75
CA SER A 85 -13.71 -5.32 1.67
C SER A 85 -13.56 -4.63 0.32
N GLY A 86 -13.12 -5.36 -0.71
CA GLY A 86 -12.88 -4.85 -2.07
C GLY A 86 -11.59 -5.41 -2.66
N ARG A 87 -11.27 -5.01 -3.89
CA ARG A 87 -10.05 -5.42 -4.60
C ARG A 87 -8.92 -4.40 -4.37
N PHE A 88 -8.58 -4.18 -3.13
CA PHE A 88 -7.51 -3.26 -2.70
C PHE A 88 -6.84 -3.79 -1.43
N VAL A 89 -5.66 -3.28 -1.16
CA VAL A 89 -4.88 -3.64 0.04
C VAL A 89 -4.98 -2.54 1.08
N VAL A 90 -5.39 -2.90 2.29
CA VAL A 90 -5.17 -2.04 3.48
C VAL A 90 -3.70 -2.16 3.86
N THR A 91 -2.98 -1.05 3.78
CA THR A 91 -1.54 -0.99 4.04
C THR A 91 -1.23 -0.68 5.49
N GLU A 92 -2.13 0.07 6.18
CA GLU A 92 -1.94 0.47 7.57
C GLU A 92 -3.29 0.74 8.25
N ILE A 93 -3.42 0.31 9.51
CA ILE A 93 -4.46 0.76 10.43
C ILE A 93 -3.93 1.97 11.17
N VAL A 94 -4.37 3.17 10.77
CA VAL A 94 -3.80 4.43 11.29
C VAL A 94 -4.35 4.77 12.67
N SER A 95 -5.66 4.63 12.86
CA SER A 95 -6.30 4.98 14.14
C SER A 95 -7.69 4.37 14.27
N TRP A 96 -8.09 4.08 15.50
CA TRP A 96 -9.42 3.56 15.83
C TRP A 96 -10.14 4.45 16.85
N ASP A 97 -11.07 5.24 16.37
CA ASP A 97 -11.96 6.05 17.22
C ASP A 97 -13.10 5.16 17.73
N GLN A 98 -12.90 4.55 18.88
CA GLN A 98 -13.85 3.64 19.51
C GLN A 98 -15.13 4.38 19.92
N LYS A 99 -15.01 5.61 20.41
CA LYS A 99 -16.11 6.44 20.87
C LYS A 99 -17.14 6.73 19.76
N ASN A 100 -16.65 7.03 18.56
CA ASN A 100 -17.49 7.33 17.41
C ASN A 100 -17.66 6.12 16.48
N SER A 101 -17.02 5.00 16.78
CA SER A 101 -17.03 3.77 15.99
C SER A 101 -16.50 3.97 14.56
N TYR A 102 -15.34 4.61 14.42
CA TYR A 102 -14.66 4.81 13.15
C TYR A 102 -13.25 4.20 13.14
N LEU A 103 -12.96 3.51 12.05
CA LEU A 103 -11.61 3.10 11.69
C LEU A 103 -11.07 4.06 10.64
N TYR A 104 -9.85 4.56 10.85
CA TYR A 104 -9.05 5.30 9.88
C TYR A 104 -7.90 4.41 9.40
N TYR A 105 -7.73 4.28 8.09
CA TYR A 105 -6.77 3.38 7.51
C TYR A 105 -6.22 3.91 6.18
N LEU A 106 -5.00 3.50 5.85
CA LEU A 106 -4.41 3.71 4.53
C LEU A 106 -4.68 2.48 3.67
N ALA A 107 -4.99 2.72 2.40
CA ALA A 107 -5.22 1.64 1.44
C ALA A 107 -4.86 2.07 0.03
N THR A 108 -4.55 1.08 -0.81
CA THR A 108 -4.48 1.26 -2.26
C THR A 108 -5.87 1.51 -2.85
N THR A 109 -5.95 1.85 -4.12
CA THR A 109 -7.24 1.90 -4.84
C THR A 109 -7.49 0.61 -5.62
N GLU A 110 -8.74 0.35 -5.98
CA GLU A 110 -9.10 -0.83 -6.80
C GLU A 110 -8.52 -0.72 -8.23
N GLU A 111 -8.40 0.50 -8.74
CA GLU A 111 -7.92 0.75 -10.09
C GLU A 111 -6.40 0.72 -10.18
N GLU A 112 -5.70 1.20 -9.12
CA GLU A 112 -4.26 1.39 -9.18
C GLU A 112 -3.59 1.15 -7.83
N SER A 113 -2.78 0.09 -7.75
CA SER A 113 -2.03 -0.29 -6.55
C SER A 113 -0.91 0.69 -6.17
N ALA A 114 -0.45 1.50 -7.12
CA ALA A 114 0.55 2.54 -6.88
C ALA A 114 0.02 3.74 -6.07
N VAL A 115 -1.30 3.91 -6.04
CA VAL A 115 -2.00 5.02 -5.37
C VAL A 115 -2.41 4.61 -3.97
N GLN A 116 -2.14 5.47 -2.97
CA GLN A 116 -2.50 5.23 -1.58
C GLN A 116 -3.24 6.43 -0.99
N HIS A 117 -4.40 6.16 -0.41
CA HIS A 117 -5.23 7.19 0.22
C HIS A 117 -5.59 6.87 1.66
N LEU A 118 -5.94 7.92 2.41
CA LEU A 118 -6.54 7.83 3.74
C LEU A 118 -8.05 7.66 3.62
N TYR A 119 -8.57 6.66 4.31
CA TYR A 119 -9.99 6.34 4.37
C TYR A 119 -10.51 6.29 5.79
N ARG A 120 -11.82 6.52 5.93
CA ARG A 120 -12.58 6.29 7.15
C ARG A 120 -13.73 5.34 6.88
N ILE A 121 -13.97 4.38 7.76
CA ILE A 121 -15.13 3.46 7.70
C ILE A 121 -15.72 3.25 9.08
N SER A 122 -17.03 3.00 9.16
CA SER A 122 -17.69 2.65 10.43
C SER A 122 -17.31 1.23 10.85
N THR A 123 -17.01 1.05 12.14
CA THR A 123 -16.73 -0.28 12.74
C THR A 123 -18.00 -0.95 13.29
N LYS A 124 -19.17 -0.25 13.28
CA LYS A 124 -20.44 -0.84 13.72
C LYS A 124 -20.80 -2.05 12.87
N THR A 125 -21.24 -3.12 13.49
CA THR A 125 -21.75 -4.29 12.79
C THR A 125 -23.06 -3.98 12.08
N GLY A 126 -23.19 -4.36 10.81
CA GLY A 126 -24.38 -4.11 9.98
C GLY A 126 -24.00 -3.93 8.50
N GLY A 127 -24.94 -4.20 7.59
CA GLY A 127 -24.69 -4.10 6.15
C GLY A 127 -24.54 -2.66 5.65
N GLY A 128 -23.89 -2.48 4.49
CA GLY A 128 -23.87 -1.21 3.77
C GLY A 128 -22.82 -0.19 4.25
N ARG A 129 -21.80 -0.62 4.99
CA ARG A 129 -20.66 0.25 5.34
C ARG A 129 -19.92 0.67 4.08
N LYS A 130 -19.94 1.96 3.77
CA LYS A 130 -19.18 2.51 2.67
C LYS A 130 -17.97 3.27 3.22
N PRO A 131 -16.77 3.02 2.73
CA PRO A 131 -15.61 3.82 3.09
C PRO A 131 -15.77 5.23 2.54
N LYS A 132 -15.37 6.24 3.34
CA LYS A 132 -15.22 7.62 2.90
C LYS A 132 -13.74 7.88 2.69
N CYS A 133 -13.34 8.24 1.49
CA CYS A 133 -11.98 8.72 1.23
C CYS A 133 -11.81 10.13 1.80
N LEU A 134 -10.78 10.33 2.58
CA LEU A 134 -10.47 11.62 3.21
C LEU A 134 -9.41 12.40 2.42
N SER A 135 -8.62 11.74 1.56
CA SER A 135 -7.54 12.36 0.81
C SER A 135 -7.69 12.32 -0.71
N CYS A 136 -8.71 11.62 -1.27
CA CYS A 136 -8.86 11.47 -2.72
C CYS A 136 -9.07 12.79 -3.48
N GLY A 137 -9.62 13.80 -2.81
CA GLY A 137 -9.87 15.13 -3.40
C GLY A 137 -8.78 16.15 -3.13
N ILE A 138 -7.70 15.76 -2.43
CA ILE A 138 -6.65 16.70 -2.08
C ILE A 138 -5.80 17.04 -3.30
N VAL A 139 -5.64 18.34 -3.52
CA VAL A 139 -4.81 18.94 -4.56
C VAL A 139 -3.71 19.73 -3.84
N ARG A 140 -2.46 19.53 -4.23
CA ARG A 140 -1.33 20.28 -3.70
C ARG A 140 -1.39 21.73 -4.15
N GLU A 141 -0.98 22.64 -3.29
CA GLU A 141 -1.00 24.06 -3.61
C GLU A 141 0.19 24.46 -4.49
N THR A 142 1.32 23.79 -4.31
CA THR A 142 2.58 24.08 -5.01
C THR A 142 2.54 23.83 -6.51
N ASP A 143 1.92 22.74 -6.98
CA ASP A 143 1.93 22.35 -8.40
C ASP A 143 0.53 22.06 -8.97
N ARG A 144 -0.52 22.25 -8.16
CA ARG A 144 -1.93 22.02 -8.52
C ARG A 144 -2.25 20.58 -8.96
N ASN A 145 -1.38 19.62 -8.68
CA ASN A 145 -1.60 18.22 -8.96
C ASN A 145 -2.30 17.52 -7.79
N ARG A 146 -2.99 16.42 -8.09
CA ARG A 146 -3.64 15.59 -7.07
C ARG A 146 -2.60 14.89 -6.23
N CYS A 147 -2.87 14.78 -4.93
CA CYS A 147 -2.11 13.94 -4.05
C CYS A 147 -2.52 12.48 -4.24
N LEU A 148 -1.60 11.64 -4.71
CA LEU A 148 -1.87 10.23 -5.01
C LEU A 148 -1.19 9.27 -4.02
N TYR A 149 -0.31 9.76 -3.17
CA TYR A 149 0.32 8.94 -2.14
C TYR A 149 0.30 9.68 -0.80
N ASN A 150 -0.44 9.15 0.15
CA ASN A 150 -0.71 9.81 1.42
C ASN A 150 -0.26 8.96 2.59
N THR A 151 0.21 9.62 3.67
CA THR A 151 0.32 9.04 5.01
C THR A 151 -0.37 9.95 6.02
N ALA A 152 -0.78 9.43 7.17
CA ALA A 152 -1.51 10.21 8.16
C ALA A 152 -1.17 9.80 9.59
N LYS A 153 -1.29 10.75 10.53
CA LYS A 153 -1.24 10.50 11.96
C LYS A 153 -2.34 11.30 12.67
N PHE A 154 -3.06 10.66 13.57
CA PHE A 154 -4.16 11.27 14.31
C PHE A 154 -3.72 11.75 15.70
N SER A 155 -4.40 12.80 16.20
CA SER A 155 -4.38 13.15 17.62
C SER A 155 -5.06 12.06 18.45
N THR A 156 -4.71 11.94 19.73
CA THR A 156 -5.23 10.91 20.63
C THR A 156 -6.74 11.00 20.83
N ASP A 157 -7.32 12.19 20.68
CA ASP A 157 -8.75 12.44 20.77
C ASP A 157 -9.49 12.36 19.41
N HIS A 158 -8.77 12.04 18.33
CA HIS A 158 -9.26 11.94 16.95
C HIS A 158 -9.90 13.23 16.39
N SER A 159 -9.68 14.37 17.04
CA SER A 159 -10.24 15.65 16.59
C SER A 159 -9.48 16.24 15.40
N HIS A 160 -8.19 15.87 15.25
CA HIS A 160 -7.29 16.37 14.23
C HIS A 160 -6.42 15.25 13.65
N TYR A 161 -5.91 15.47 12.45
CA TYR A 161 -4.87 14.63 11.89
C TYR A 161 -3.90 15.44 11.03
N VAL A 162 -2.65 14.99 11.04
CA VAL A 162 -1.62 15.42 10.11
C VAL A 162 -1.69 14.51 8.90
N LEU A 163 -1.79 15.09 7.72
CA LEU A 163 -1.69 14.37 6.46
C LEU A 163 -0.42 14.80 5.74
N THR A 164 0.39 13.85 5.33
CA THR A 164 1.50 14.07 4.41
C THR A 164 1.09 13.62 3.02
N CYS A 165 1.03 14.54 2.08
CA CYS A 165 0.98 14.25 0.67
C CYS A 165 2.39 13.91 0.21
N ALA A 166 2.71 12.63 0.09
CA ALA A 166 4.06 12.16 -0.20
C ALA A 166 4.33 11.94 -1.70
N GLY A 167 3.40 12.31 -2.57
CA GLY A 167 3.60 12.16 -4.01
C GLY A 167 2.36 12.35 -4.90
N PRO A 168 2.60 12.45 -6.22
CA PRO A 168 3.85 12.22 -6.99
C PRO A 168 4.85 13.39 -7.01
N GLY A 169 4.50 14.61 -6.61
CA GLY A 169 5.42 15.73 -6.51
C GLY A 169 6.06 15.88 -5.13
N VAL A 170 6.80 16.96 -4.93
CA VAL A 170 7.47 17.29 -3.66
C VAL A 170 6.46 17.18 -2.52
N PRO A 171 6.78 16.46 -1.44
CA PRO A 171 5.83 16.26 -0.34
C PRO A 171 5.40 17.57 0.32
N ASP A 172 4.14 17.65 0.70
CA ASP A 172 3.61 18.69 1.58
C ASP A 172 2.89 18.07 2.79
N ILE A 173 2.81 18.83 3.86
CA ILE A 173 2.24 18.39 5.13
C ILE A 173 1.22 19.43 5.60
N ALA A 174 0.03 18.97 5.94
CA ALA A 174 -1.01 19.84 6.46
C ALA A 174 -1.78 19.21 7.63
N ILE A 175 -2.36 20.05 8.46
CA ILE A 175 -3.23 19.67 9.57
C ILE A 175 -4.68 19.83 9.14
N TYR A 176 -5.47 18.79 9.39
CA TYR A 176 -6.90 18.72 9.11
C TYR A 176 -7.68 18.47 10.39
N ASN A 177 -8.93 18.94 10.44
CA ASN A 177 -9.87 18.51 11.46
C ASN A 177 -10.53 17.18 11.07
N LYS A 178 -11.27 16.57 12.00
CA LYS A 178 -12.00 15.29 11.79
C LYS A 178 -12.97 15.30 10.59
N ASP A 179 -13.42 16.48 10.15
CA ASP A 179 -14.35 16.66 9.03
C ASP A 179 -13.62 16.85 7.69
N SER A 180 -12.29 16.73 7.71
CA SER A 180 -11.37 16.88 6.57
C SER A 180 -11.27 18.31 6.02
N SER A 181 -11.52 19.32 6.87
CA SER A 181 -11.21 20.70 6.54
C SER A 181 -9.76 20.99 6.88
N LYS A 182 -8.98 21.50 5.92
CA LYS A 182 -7.59 21.94 6.13
C LYS A 182 -7.59 23.12 7.09
N LEU A 183 -6.83 23.02 8.17
CA LEU A 183 -6.68 24.06 9.18
C LEU A 183 -5.40 24.84 9.01
N LEU A 184 -4.31 24.17 8.66
CA LEU A 184 -2.97 24.75 8.58
C LEU A 184 -2.14 24.00 7.54
N ALA A 185 -1.47 24.72 6.66
CA ALA A 185 -0.31 24.21 5.95
C ALA A 185 0.87 24.23 6.94
N TRP A 186 1.41 23.04 7.22
CA TRP A 186 2.52 22.92 8.18
C TRP A 186 3.87 23.05 7.48
N GLU A 187 4.04 22.30 6.40
CA GLU A 187 5.27 22.33 5.61
C GLU A 187 4.93 22.08 4.13
N GLU A 188 5.25 23.04 3.29
CA GLU A 188 4.98 22.97 1.86
C GLU A 188 6.24 22.66 1.04
N ASN A 189 7.43 22.63 1.69
CA ASN A 189 8.72 22.34 1.06
C ASN A 189 9.00 23.22 -0.18
N GLU A 190 8.63 24.50 -0.12
CA GLU A 190 8.75 25.45 -1.25
C GLU A 190 10.17 25.50 -1.80
N ALA A 191 11.18 25.61 -0.93
CA ALA A 191 12.59 25.67 -1.35
C ALA A 191 13.02 24.41 -2.13
N VAL A 192 12.50 23.22 -1.73
CA VAL A 192 12.75 21.97 -2.47
C VAL A 192 12.01 22.00 -3.79
N SER A 193 10.78 22.49 -3.81
CA SER A 193 9.97 22.62 -5.03
C SER A 193 10.61 23.56 -6.05
N GLU A 194 11.18 24.66 -5.61
CA GLU A 194 11.94 25.62 -6.45
C GLU A 194 13.17 24.95 -7.06
N ILE A 195 13.99 24.26 -6.25
CA ILE A 195 15.18 23.54 -6.73
C ILE A 195 14.78 22.47 -7.75
N ILE A 196 13.70 21.74 -7.52
CA ILE A 196 13.23 20.71 -8.43
C ILE A 196 12.67 21.30 -9.73
N ALA A 197 11.98 22.45 -9.67
CA ALA A 197 11.42 23.12 -10.84
C ALA A 197 12.52 23.64 -11.80
N GLU A 198 13.70 23.96 -11.29
CA GLU A 198 14.86 24.36 -12.10
C GLU A 198 15.54 23.18 -12.83
N LYS A 199 15.22 21.97 -12.49
CA LYS A 199 15.83 20.75 -13.05
C LYS A 199 14.93 20.12 -14.11
N SER A 200 15.55 19.49 -15.11
CA SER A 200 14.84 18.63 -16.03
C SER A 200 14.14 17.49 -15.28
N GLN A 201 12.87 17.28 -15.54
CA GLN A 201 12.09 16.24 -14.93
C GLN A 201 11.81 15.10 -15.93
N PRO A 202 11.83 13.83 -15.52
CA PRO A 202 11.46 12.73 -16.39
C PRO A 202 9.95 12.76 -16.69
N VAL A 203 9.59 12.30 -17.87
CA VAL A 203 8.19 11.98 -18.19
C VAL A 203 7.88 10.61 -17.61
N VAL A 204 6.89 10.54 -16.70
CA VAL A 204 6.50 9.29 -16.07
C VAL A 204 5.37 8.63 -16.87
N ARG A 205 5.53 7.36 -17.21
CA ARG A 205 4.48 6.52 -17.82
C ARG A 205 4.26 5.28 -16.97
N ARG A 206 3.00 4.82 -16.89
CA ARG A 206 2.60 3.62 -16.18
C ARG A 206 1.82 2.72 -17.09
N TYR A 207 2.05 1.42 -16.94
CA TYR A 207 1.40 0.41 -17.75
C TYR A 207 1.03 -0.79 -16.91
N LYS A 208 -0.03 -1.48 -17.33
CA LYS A 208 -0.40 -2.81 -16.88
C LYS A 208 -0.09 -3.76 -18.01
N VAL A 209 0.76 -4.74 -17.75
CA VAL A 209 1.24 -5.68 -18.78
C VAL A 209 0.81 -7.08 -18.38
N PRO A 210 0.03 -7.77 -19.22
CA PRO A 210 -0.33 -9.15 -18.96
C PRO A 210 0.89 -10.05 -18.83
N VAL A 211 0.90 -10.89 -17.80
CA VAL A 211 1.94 -11.93 -17.58
C VAL A 211 1.27 -13.30 -17.43
N PRO A 212 2.00 -14.40 -17.59
CA PRO A 212 1.42 -15.74 -17.55
C PRO A 212 0.62 -16.01 -16.26
N GLY A 213 -0.46 -16.79 -16.39
CA GLY A 213 -1.34 -17.14 -15.28
C GLY A 213 -2.52 -16.20 -15.07
N GLY A 214 -2.76 -15.27 -15.98
CA GLY A 214 -3.86 -14.29 -15.90
C GLY A 214 -3.56 -13.09 -15.00
N PHE A 215 -2.29 -12.89 -14.63
CA PHE A 215 -1.82 -11.76 -13.83
C PHE A 215 -1.47 -10.55 -14.70
N GLU A 216 -1.36 -9.39 -14.06
CA GLU A 216 -0.91 -8.14 -14.68
C GLU A 216 0.26 -7.55 -13.87
N ALA A 217 1.43 -7.46 -14.51
CA ALA A 217 2.56 -6.71 -13.94
C ALA A 217 2.28 -5.20 -14.01
N ARG A 218 2.72 -4.48 -12.99
CA ARG A 218 2.73 -3.01 -12.95
C ARG A 218 4.09 -2.51 -13.41
N VAL A 219 4.10 -1.56 -14.33
CA VAL A 219 5.32 -1.02 -14.91
C VAL A 219 5.33 0.50 -14.78
N ARG A 220 6.44 1.04 -14.31
CA ARG A 220 6.71 2.47 -14.29
C ARG A 220 7.94 2.75 -15.14
N LEU A 221 7.78 3.62 -16.14
CA LEU A 221 8.87 4.13 -16.95
C LEU A 221 9.14 5.59 -16.60
N LEU A 222 10.39 5.93 -16.41
CA LEU A 222 10.92 7.28 -16.45
C LEU A 222 11.56 7.48 -17.83
N ILE A 223 11.05 8.43 -18.59
CA ILE A 223 11.45 8.69 -19.98
C ILE A 223 12.12 10.06 -20.03
N PRO A 224 13.22 10.23 -20.81
CA PRO A 224 13.85 11.52 -20.98
C PRO A 224 12.83 12.60 -21.43
N PRO A 225 12.87 13.82 -20.88
CA PRO A 225 11.84 14.83 -21.13
C PRO A 225 11.66 15.22 -22.60
N ASN A 226 12.73 15.12 -23.38
CA ASN A 226 12.77 15.47 -24.78
C ASN A 226 12.90 14.22 -25.70
N ALA A 227 12.49 13.03 -25.20
CA ALA A 227 12.62 11.82 -25.99
C ALA A 227 11.68 11.85 -27.23
N ASP A 228 12.26 11.52 -28.36
CA ASP A 228 11.49 11.23 -29.55
C ASP A 228 10.87 9.82 -29.46
N LEU A 229 9.56 9.77 -29.27
CA LEU A 229 8.80 8.52 -29.14
C LEU A 229 8.20 8.04 -30.46
N SER A 230 8.60 8.63 -31.60
CA SER A 230 8.18 8.18 -32.95
C SER A 230 8.80 6.84 -33.36
N GLY A 231 9.81 6.37 -32.64
CA GLY A 231 10.59 5.19 -32.96
C GLY A 231 11.79 5.46 -33.90
N ALA A 232 11.97 6.72 -34.36
CA ALA A 232 13.11 7.11 -35.18
C ALA A 232 14.41 7.13 -34.37
N THR A 233 14.33 7.49 -33.09
CA THR A 233 15.45 7.53 -32.17
C THR A 233 15.39 6.35 -31.19
N LYS A 234 16.48 5.62 -31.01
CA LYS A 234 16.58 4.53 -30.03
C LYS A 234 17.29 5.00 -28.76
N TYR A 235 16.68 4.69 -27.63
CA TYR A 235 17.21 5.02 -26.29
C TYR A 235 17.66 3.77 -25.56
N PRO A 236 18.82 3.78 -24.89
CA PRO A 236 19.17 2.70 -23.98
C PRO A 236 18.17 2.66 -22.82
N MET A 237 17.85 1.46 -22.33
CA MET A 237 16.97 1.26 -21.20
C MET A 237 17.67 0.49 -20.09
N LEU A 238 17.54 1.00 -18.84
CA LEU A 238 17.97 0.32 -17.64
C LEU A 238 16.72 -0.12 -16.86
N ILE A 239 16.68 -1.41 -16.52
CA ILE A 239 15.63 -1.96 -15.67
C ILE A 239 16.20 -2.16 -14.28
N PHE A 240 15.61 -1.49 -13.31
CA PHE A 240 15.93 -1.70 -11.90
C PHE A 240 15.06 -2.83 -11.35
N VAL A 241 15.72 -3.96 -11.08
CA VAL A 241 15.06 -5.17 -10.61
C VAL A 241 15.20 -5.29 -9.10
N TYR A 242 14.08 -5.40 -8.42
CA TYR A 242 13.96 -5.90 -7.07
C TYR A 242 12.76 -6.85 -7.05
N GLY A 243 12.97 -8.11 -6.72
CA GLY A 243 11.94 -9.14 -6.84
C GLY A 243 11.72 -9.93 -5.53
N GLY A 244 12.12 -9.37 -4.39
CA GLY A 244 11.85 -10.00 -3.10
C GLY A 244 10.34 -10.11 -2.84
N PRO A 245 9.86 -11.21 -2.23
CA PRO A 245 8.44 -11.39 -1.92
C PRO A 245 7.85 -10.19 -1.15
N ASP A 246 6.63 -9.79 -1.48
CA ASP A 246 5.91 -8.62 -0.96
C ASP A 246 6.59 -7.25 -1.23
N SER A 247 7.67 -7.21 -2.00
CA SER A 247 8.26 -5.94 -2.41
C SER A 247 7.51 -5.30 -3.56
N TYR A 248 7.61 -3.98 -3.68
CA TYR A 248 7.03 -3.22 -4.78
C TYR A 248 7.85 -1.96 -5.06
N GLN A 249 7.96 -1.58 -6.33
CA GLN A 249 8.72 -0.42 -6.82
C GLN A 249 7.82 0.60 -7.49
N VAL A 250 6.65 0.17 -7.97
CA VAL A 250 5.71 1.03 -8.70
C VAL A 250 4.75 1.69 -7.70
N THR A 251 5.08 2.93 -7.32
CA THR A 251 4.25 3.76 -6.43
C THR A 251 4.17 5.20 -6.93
N GLU A 252 3.20 5.95 -6.42
CA GLU A 252 3.08 7.40 -6.65
C GLU A 252 3.91 8.23 -5.65
N LYS A 253 4.70 7.58 -4.80
CA LYS A 253 5.57 8.29 -3.87
C LYS A 253 6.62 9.11 -4.62
N PHE A 254 6.83 10.34 -4.16
CA PHE A 254 7.90 11.21 -4.67
C PHE A 254 9.27 10.58 -4.47
N ASN A 255 10.05 10.57 -5.51
CA ASN A 255 11.42 10.11 -5.45
C ASN A 255 12.28 10.82 -6.50
N VAL A 256 13.45 11.29 -6.08
CA VAL A 256 14.50 11.81 -6.95
C VAL A 256 15.79 11.08 -6.58
N ASP A 257 16.23 10.20 -7.46
CA ASP A 257 17.33 9.28 -7.21
C ASP A 257 18.25 9.13 -8.42
N TRP A 258 19.07 8.10 -8.39
CA TRP A 258 19.96 7.73 -9.49
C TRP A 258 19.22 7.48 -10.82
N GLY A 259 18.02 6.89 -10.76
CA GLY A 259 17.18 6.70 -11.95
C GLY A 259 16.80 8.02 -12.60
N THR A 260 16.41 9.02 -11.79
CA THR A 260 16.12 10.38 -12.27
C THR A 260 17.33 10.99 -12.97
N TYR A 261 18.53 10.88 -12.39
CA TYR A 261 19.77 11.37 -13.01
C TYR A 261 20.07 10.68 -14.36
N LEU A 262 19.94 9.37 -14.42
CA LEU A 262 20.19 8.62 -15.66
C LEU A 262 19.26 9.08 -16.79
N VAL A 263 17.99 9.30 -16.45
CA VAL A 263 16.97 9.72 -17.41
C VAL A 263 17.21 11.14 -17.92
N THR A 264 17.40 12.09 -16.99
CA THR A 264 17.45 13.52 -17.33
C THR A 264 18.81 13.97 -17.85
N ASN A 265 19.90 13.30 -17.47
CA ASN A 265 21.27 13.67 -17.81
C ASN A 265 21.94 12.74 -18.84
N LYS A 266 21.55 11.47 -18.87
CA LYS A 266 22.16 10.46 -19.77
C LYS A 266 21.23 9.97 -20.88
N SER A 267 19.99 10.46 -20.90
CA SER A 267 18.97 10.06 -21.88
C SER A 267 18.73 8.53 -21.89
N ILE A 268 18.79 7.91 -20.72
CA ILE A 268 18.51 6.48 -20.52
C ILE A 268 17.08 6.34 -20.02
N ILE A 269 16.26 5.50 -20.62
CA ILE A 269 14.95 5.13 -20.08
C ILE A 269 15.18 4.29 -18.82
N TYR A 270 14.49 4.61 -17.72
CA TYR A 270 14.60 3.83 -16.48
C TYR A 270 13.28 3.17 -16.17
N ALA A 271 13.29 1.86 -15.98
CA ALA A 271 12.09 1.05 -15.76
C ALA A 271 12.12 0.34 -14.42
N THR A 272 10.96 0.28 -13.75
CA THR A 272 10.66 -0.59 -12.62
C THR A 272 9.44 -1.43 -12.94
N ILE A 273 9.45 -2.71 -12.53
CA ILE A 273 8.43 -3.70 -12.86
C ILE A 273 8.05 -4.47 -11.60
N ASP A 274 6.79 -4.44 -11.22
CA ASP A 274 6.20 -5.27 -10.17
C ASP A 274 5.40 -6.40 -10.83
N GLY A 275 6.05 -7.56 -10.98
CA GLY A 275 5.50 -8.79 -11.52
C GLY A 275 4.95 -9.71 -10.42
N ARG A 276 4.80 -11.00 -10.74
CA ARG A 276 4.36 -12.02 -9.77
C ARG A 276 5.32 -12.11 -8.58
N GLY A 277 4.77 -12.21 -7.38
CA GLY A 277 5.49 -12.11 -6.10
C GLY A 277 5.48 -10.72 -5.47
N SER A 278 5.07 -9.68 -6.20
CA SER A 278 5.01 -8.31 -5.68
C SER A 278 3.85 -8.09 -4.73
N GLY A 279 4.03 -7.17 -3.78
CA GLY A 279 3.03 -6.71 -2.83
C GLY A 279 1.99 -5.75 -3.44
N LEU A 280 1.10 -5.24 -2.60
CA LEU A 280 0.01 -4.31 -2.93
C LEU A 280 -1.03 -4.89 -3.92
N MET A 281 -1.06 -6.19 -4.09
CA MET A 281 -1.97 -6.96 -4.92
C MET A 281 -2.66 -8.06 -4.10
N ASP A 282 -3.45 -8.91 -4.76
CA ASP A 282 -4.05 -10.07 -4.13
C ASP A 282 -3.03 -11.15 -3.72
N ASN A 283 -3.47 -12.10 -2.91
CA ASN A 283 -2.61 -13.18 -2.43
C ASN A 283 -2.14 -14.12 -3.55
N ASP A 284 -2.89 -14.28 -4.63
CA ASP A 284 -2.51 -15.15 -5.73
C ASP A 284 -1.31 -14.56 -6.47
N MET A 285 -1.32 -13.24 -6.70
CA MET A 285 -0.17 -12.50 -7.25
C MET A 285 1.04 -12.56 -6.31
N LEU A 286 0.82 -12.29 -5.01
CA LEU A 286 1.85 -12.26 -3.98
C LEU A 286 2.53 -13.62 -3.80
N PHE A 287 1.76 -14.69 -3.75
CA PHE A 287 2.27 -16.04 -3.47
C PHE A 287 2.64 -16.83 -4.73
N ALA A 288 2.55 -16.25 -5.92
CA ALA A 288 2.85 -16.94 -7.18
C ALA A 288 4.27 -17.55 -7.23
N GLY A 289 5.23 -16.95 -6.53
CA GLY A 289 6.61 -17.45 -6.39
C GLY A 289 6.84 -18.35 -5.17
N TYR A 290 5.80 -18.68 -4.37
CA TYR A 290 5.99 -19.47 -3.15
C TYR A 290 6.62 -20.82 -3.42
N ARG A 291 7.74 -21.14 -2.75
CA ARG A 291 8.58 -22.33 -2.93
C ARG A 291 9.25 -22.45 -4.32
N ASN A 292 9.16 -21.41 -5.15
CA ASN A 292 9.74 -21.36 -6.50
C ASN A 292 10.41 -20.01 -6.76
N LEU A 293 11.11 -19.47 -5.77
CA LEU A 293 11.87 -18.22 -5.91
C LEU A 293 12.94 -18.35 -7.00
N GLY A 294 13.19 -17.29 -7.74
CA GLY A 294 14.11 -17.29 -8.88
C GLY A 294 13.47 -17.77 -10.19
N THR A 295 12.14 -17.89 -10.26
CA THR A 295 11.43 -18.39 -11.44
C THR A 295 10.45 -17.38 -12.02
N VAL A 296 9.23 -17.29 -11.46
CA VAL A 296 8.15 -16.50 -12.05
C VAL A 296 8.43 -15.00 -12.03
N GLU A 297 9.00 -14.49 -10.94
CA GLU A 297 9.37 -13.08 -10.80
C GLU A 297 10.45 -12.68 -11.81
N ILE A 298 11.44 -13.56 -12.06
CA ILE A 298 12.47 -13.32 -13.08
C ILE A 298 11.88 -13.41 -14.48
N ALA A 299 11.04 -14.43 -14.72
CA ALA A 299 10.37 -14.59 -16.00
C ALA A 299 9.52 -13.36 -16.38
N ASP A 300 8.82 -12.78 -15.41
CA ASP A 300 8.01 -11.57 -15.65
C ASP A 300 8.89 -10.37 -15.99
N GLN A 301 10.02 -10.16 -15.29
CA GLN A 301 10.97 -9.10 -15.65
C GLN A 301 11.42 -9.24 -17.11
N ILE A 302 11.80 -10.45 -17.53
CA ILE A 302 12.26 -10.72 -18.90
C ILE A 302 11.13 -10.52 -19.92
N ASN A 303 9.94 -11.05 -19.66
CA ASN A 303 8.82 -11.01 -20.60
C ASN A 303 8.32 -9.58 -20.80
N VAL A 304 8.11 -8.85 -19.72
CA VAL A 304 7.69 -7.44 -19.78
C VAL A 304 8.73 -6.59 -20.51
N THR A 305 10.03 -6.84 -20.25
CA THR A 305 11.11 -6.15 -20.96
C THR A 305 11.04 -6.40 -22.45
N ARG A 306 10.82 -7.65 -22.87
CA ARG A 306 10.72 -8.02 -24.31
C ARG A 306 9.53 -7.37 -25.01
N GLU A 307 8.40 -7.20 -24.33
CA GLU A 307 7.25 -6.49 -24.88
C GLU A 307 7.58 -5.02 -25.19
N TYR A 308 8.25 -4.32 -24.27
CA TYR A 308 8.67 -2.93 -24.52
C TYR A 308 9.78 -2.82 -25.57
N TRP A 309 10.66 -3.80 -25.69
CA TRP A 309 11.70 -3.82 -26.72
C TRP A 309 11.12 -3.94 -28.14
N ARG A 310 10.01 -4.62 -28.30
CA ARG A 310 9.33 -4.79 -29.59
C ARG A 310 8.53 -3.57 -30.04
N CYS A 311 8.11 -2.72 -29.10
CA CYS A 311 7.34 -1.52 -29.35
C CYS A 311 8.21 -0.27 -29.66
N GLN A 312 9.53 -0.41 -29.64
CA GLN A 312 10.52 0.60 -30.05
C GLN A 312 11.08 0.23 -31.45
#